data_38fbe1d2a821e18fd74cac6d0a6a15d5
#
_entry.id   38fbe1d2a821e18fd74cac6d0a6a15d5
#
_cell.length_a   1.000
_cell.length_b   1.000
_cell.length_c   1.000
_cell.angle_alpha   90.00
_cell.angle_beta   90.00
_cell.angle_gamma   90.00
#
_symmetry.space_group_name_H-M   'P 1'
#
loop_
_entity.id
_entity.type
_entity.pdbx_description
1 polymer ?
#
loop_
_entity_poly.entity_id
_entity_poly.type
_entity_poly.pdbx_seq_one_letter_code
_entity_poly.pdbx_strand_id
1 'polypeptide(L)'
;MPIAPPATTAQQEEVAKRYGIEAIPESVQRLNKLIAKQNGNLDDFTALISQDKELSARLLRAANPRAETEDDYVCTTVDGALSRAGIGCAMLLAMTDPLSRAVLKAFKTMLNIPLEARRAGALEPIEGEHILTEVAFTGKATGHASLRLTHASANQAAASLLGMTPEEVTESGVLDDAIGELTNIVVGNFKSNLCDAGLNCKLSPPKITRTSAFKLEANGGLAERLAFIAPGVVLFVDIRVNPWGE
;
A
#
# COMPACT_ATOMS: atom_id res chain seq x y z
N MET A 1 30.77 2.09 16.51
CA MET A 1 30.83 2.43 15.08
C MET A 1 30.06 3.72 14.86
N PRO A 2 30.60 4.74 14.19
CA PRO A 2 29.85 5.96 13.92
C PRO A 2 28.71 5.64 12.93
N ILE A 3 27.51 6.12 13.27
CA ILE A 3 26.32 6.05 12.41
C ILE A 3 26.60 6.89 11.18
N ALA A 4 26.50 6.30 9.99
CA ALA A 4 26.67 7.03 8.74
C ALA A 4 25.68 8.21 8.68
N PRO A 5 26.10 9.38 8.17
CA PRO A 5 25.19 10.51 8.03
C PRO A 5 24.04 10.17 7.11
N PRO A 6 22.84 10.74 7.32
CA PRO A 6 21.70 10.49 6.46
C PRO A 6 22.04 10.86 5.01
N ALA A 7 21.61 9.99 4.07
CA ALA A 7 21.85 10.19 2.65
C ALA A 7 21.34 11.57 2.20
N THR A 8 22.12 12.28 1.40
CA THR A 8 21.70 13.57 0.81
C THR A 8 20.55 13.35 -0.20
N THR A 9 19.75 14.38 -0.45
CA THR A 9 18.63 14.33 -1.41
C THR A 9 19.07 13.79 -2.78
N ALA A 10 20.27 14.19 -3.25
CA ALA A 10 20.84 13.72 -4.50
C ALA A 10 21.17 12.21 -4.50
N GLN A 11 21.64 11.67 -3.37
CA GLN A 11 21.87 10.23 -3.22
C GLN A 11 20.56 9.45 -3.16
N GLN A 12 19.52 10.03 -2.58
CA GLN A 12 18.17 9.42 -2.56
C GLN A 12 17.55 9.41 -3.96
N GLU A 13 17.73 10.46 -4.75
CA GLU A 13 17.27 10.53 -6.15
C GLU A 13 18.03 9.54 -7.04
N GLU A 14 19.34 9.40 -6.86
CA GLU A 14 20.16 8.45 -7.61
C GLU A 14 19.77 6.99 -7.28
N VAL A 15 19.51 6.68 -6.02
CA VAL A 15 19.01 5.39 -5.57
C VAL A 15 17.60 5.13 -6.13
N ALA A 16 16.71 6.12 -6.09
CA ALA A 16 15.36 6.02 -6.65
C ALA A 16 15.42 5.73 -8.17
N LYS A 17 16.25 6.47 -8.90
CA LYS A 17 16.46 6.31 -10.33
C LYS A 17 17.06 4.94 -10.70
N ARG A 18 18.00 4.45 -9.88
CA ARG A 18 18.68 3.16 -10.07
C ARG A 18 17.74 1.95 -9.86
N TYR A 19 16.71 2.12 -9.02
CA TYR A 19 15.75 1.07 -8.69
C TYR A 19 14.39 1.27 -9.35
N GLY A 20 14.23 2.24 -10.27
CA GLY A 20 12.96 2.54 -10.94
C GLY A 20 11.87 3.03 -9.99
N ILE A 21 12.26 3.55 -8.83
CA ILE A 21 11.33 4.13 -7.85
C ILE A 21 11.13 5.58 -8.25
N GLU A 22 9.96 5.93 -8.75
CA GLU A 22 9.61 7.34 -8.96
C GLU A 22 9.71 8.09 -7.63
N ALA A 23 10.28 9.30 -7.67
CA ALA A 23 10.34 10.16 -6.49
C ALA A 23 8.92 10.42 -5.97
N ILE A 24 8.75 10.48 -4.63
CA ILE A 24 7.44 10.87 -4.06
C ILE A 24 7.08 12.24 -4.62
N PRO A 25 5.85 12.41 -5.17
CA PRO A 25 5.38 13.72 -5.58
C PRO A 25 5.57 14.76 -4.48
N GLU A 26 5.97 15.97 -4.85
CA GLU A 26 6.25 17.04 -3.87
C GLU A 26 5.01 17.36 -3.01
N SER A 27 3.82 17.25 -3.58
CA SER A 27 2.52 17.37 -2.89
C SER A 27 2.41 16.37 -1.73
N VAL A 28 2.77 15.11 -1.95
CA VAL A 28 2.77 14.06 -0.91
C VAL A 28 3.79 14.35 0.17
N GLN A 29 4.99 14.83 -0.21
CA GLN A 29 6.01 15.23 0.78
C GLN A 29 5.53 16.41 1.64
N ARG A 30 4.87 17.40 1.04
CA ARG A 30 4.29 18.55 1.75
C ARG A 30 3.14 18.12 2.64
N LEU A 31 2.29 17.22 2.16
CA LEU A 31 1.19 16.64 2.93
C LEU A 31 1.72 15.93 4.19
N ASN A 32 2.75 15.09 4.05
CA ASN A 32 3.39 14.42 5.18
C ASN A 32 3.99 15.42 6.18
N LYS A 33 4.57 16.54 5.71
CA LYS A 33 5.09 17.60 6.59
C LYS A 33 3.97 18.33 7.36
N LEU A 34 2.82 18.59 6.72
CA LEU A 34 1.65 19.17 7.39
C LEU A 34 1.12 18.24 8.47
N ILE A 35 1.01 16.96 8.17
CA ILE A 35 0.60 15.91 9.10
C ILE A 35 1.53 15.87 10.32
N ALA A 36 2.83 15.82 10.08
CA ALA A 36 3.84 15.72 11.15
C ALA A 36 3.81 16.93 12.11
N LYS A 37 3.45 18.10 11.61
CA LYS A 37 3.36 19.33 12.43
C LYS A 37 2.12 19.39 13.31
N GLN A 38 1.12 18.52 13.12
CA GLN A 38 -0.15 18.47 13.84
C GLN A 38 -0.96 19.81 13.89
N ASN A 39 -0.58 20.78 13.07
CA ASN A 39 -1.12 22.15 13.05
C ASN A 39 -1.87 22.48 11.76
N GLY A 40 -2.04 21.51 10.83
CA GLY A 40 -2.78 21.72 9.60
C GLY A 40 -4.29 21.82 9.86
N ASN A 41 -4.91 22.90 9.36
CA ASN A 41 -6.36 23.01 9.30
C ASN A 41 -6.89 22.36 8.00
N LEU A 42 -8.21 22.22 7.87
CA LEU A 42 -8.83 21.62 6.68
C LEU A 42 -8.48 22.38 5.40
N ASP A 43 -8.39 23.70 5.46
CA ASP A 43 -8.08 24.57 4.33
C ASP A 43 -6.66 24.32 3.82
N ASP A 44 -5.68 24.11 4.70
CA ASP A 44 -4.29 23.81 4.34
C ASP A 44 -4.21 22.47 3.58
N PHE A 45 -4.95 21.46 4.04
CA PHE A 45 -5.05 20.16 3.37
C PHE A 45 -5.75 20.28 2.02
N THR A 46 -6.87 21.00 1.96
CA THR A 46 -7.62 21.25 0.72
C THR A 46 -6.76 21.95 -0.32
N ALA A 47 -6.06 23.03 0.07
CA ALA A 47 -5.18 23.77 -0.82
C ALA A 47 -4.05 22.90 -1.38
N LEU A 48 -3.45 22.08 -0.53
CA LEU A 48 -2.34 21.23 -0.93
C LEU A 48 -2.78 20.08 -1.85
N ILE A 49 -3.86 19.39 -1.50
CA ILE A 49 -4.39 18.27 -2.29
C ILE A 49 -4.90 18.77 -3.65
N SER A 50 -5.52 19.94 -3.70
CA SER A 50 -6.03 20.54 -4.93
C SER A 50 -4.92 20.85 -5.97
N GLN A 51 -3.66 21.00 -5.52
CA GLN A 51 -2.51 21.18 -6.41
C GLN A 51 -2.08 19.86 -7.06
N ASP A 52 -2.43 18.72 -6.50
CA ASP A 52 -2.12 17.40 -7.03
C ASP A 52 -3.37 16.80 -7.68
N LYS A 53 -3.40 16.80 -9.03
CA LYS A 53 -4.55 16.31 -9.81
C LYS A 53 -4.81 14.82 -9.58
N GLU A 54 -3.77 14.00 -9.39
CA GLU A 54 -3.91 12.57 -9.20
C GLU A 54 -4.47 12.28 -7.81
N LEU A 55 -3.89 12.88 -6.78
CA LEU A 55 -4.36 12.74 -5.39
C LEU A 55 -5.79 13.27 -5.24
N SER A 56 -6.11 14.43 -5.87
CA SER A 56 -7.48 14.97 -5.91
C SER A 56 -8.47 13.98 -6.55
N ALA A 57 -8.12 13.41 -7.71
CA ALA A 57 -8.99 12.46 -8.39
C ALA A 57 -9.19 11.18 -7.58
N ARG A 58 -8.15 10.70 -6.89
CA ARG A 58 -8.21 9.53 -5.99
C ARG A 58 -9.12 9.81 -4.81
N LEU A 59 -8.96 10.98 -4.17
CA LEU A 59 -9.79 11.39 -3.03
C LEU A 59 -11.26 11.57 -3.43
N LEU A 60 -11.54 12.18 -4.59
CA LEU A 60 -12.91 12.33 -5.10
C LEU A 60 -13.56 10.97 -5.38
N ARG A 61 -12.85 10.03 -6.02
CA ARG A 61 -13.36 8.65 -6.20
C ARG A 61 -13.65 7.99 -4.87
N ALA A 62 -12.78 8.20 -3.93
CA ALA A 62 -12.87 7.69 -2.58
C ALA A 62 -14.09 8.22 -1.81
N ALA A 63 -14.42 9.49 -1.99
CA ALA A 63 -15.58 10.11 -1.39
C ALA A 63 -16.93 9.70 -2.04
N ASN A 64 -16.88 9.05 -3.22
CA ASN A 64 -18.06 8.65 -4.01
C ASN A 64 -18.13 7.14 -4.29
N PRO A 65 -18.06 6.27 -3.28
CA PRO A 65 -17.92 4.82 -3.50
C PRO A 65 -19.14 4.14 -4.14
N ARG A 66 -20.29 4.80 -4.20
CA ARG A 66 -21.57 4.28 -4.69
C ARG A 66 -22.30 5.20 -5.67
N ALA A 67 -21.60 6.12 -6.34
CA ALA A 67 -22.22 7.01 -7.31
C ALA A 67 -22.59 6.24 -8.60
N GLU A 68 -23.54 5.29 -8.50
CA GLU A 68 -24.05 4.50 -9.63
C GLU A 68 -25.46 4.94 -10.07
N THR A 69 -26.12 5.82 -9.32
CA THR A 69 -27.46 6.33 -9.62
C THR A 69 -27.47 7.82 -9.79
N GLU A 70 -28.38 8.35 -10.63
CA GLU A 70 -28.52 9.79 -10.90
C GLU A 70 -28.95 10.61 -9.66
N ASP A 71 -29.51 9.96 -8.64
CA ASP A 71 -29.99 10.58 -7.39
C ASP A 71 -28.89 10.65 -6.31
N ASP A 72 -27.71 10.05 -6.54
CA ASP A 72 -26.64 10.09 -5.57
C ASP A 72 -25.95 11.47 -5.53
N TYR A 73 -25.85 12.05 -4.34
CA TYR A 73 -25.07 13.27 -4.15
C TYR A 73 -23.59 12.98 -4.42
N VAL A 74 -23.13 13.42 -5.60
CA VAL A 74 -21.74 13.28 -6.00
C VAL A 74 -20.91 14.44 -5.47
N CYS A 75 -19.90 14.13 -4.68
CA CYS A 75 -18.93 15.11 -4.20
C CYS A 75 -17.99 15.48 -5.35
N THR A 76 -17.95 16.74 -5.76
CA THR A 76 -17.16 17.23 -6.90
C THR A 76 -15.98 18.11 -6.51
N THR A 77 -15.86 18.47 -5.22
CA THR A 77 -14.80 19.33 -4.70
C THR A 77 -13.90 18.60 -3.71
N VAL A 78 -12.62 18.99 -3.64
CA VAL A 78 -11.64 18.43 -2.70
C VAL A 78 -12.07 18.70 -1.24
N ASP A 79 -12.59 19.90 -0.96
CA ASP A 79 -13.11 20.25 0.36
C ASP A 79 -14.27 19.35 0.79
N GLY A 80 -15.25 19.18 -0.10
CA GLY A 80 -16.36 18.25 0.15
C GLY A 80 -15.91 16.81 0.30
N ALA A 81 -14.92 16.39 -0.48
CA ALA A 81 -14.35 15.06 -0.38
C ALA A 81 -13.60 14.84 0.94
N LEU A 82 -12.84 15.83 1.41
CA LEU A 82 -12.19 15.80 2.72
C LEU A 82 -13.19 15.80 3.88
N SER A 83 -14.24 16.60 3.75
CA SER A 83 -15.32 16.64 4.75
C SER A 83 -16.05 15.30 4.84
N ARG A 84 -16.21 14.59 3.72
CA ARG A 84 -16.92 13.31 3.64
C ARG A 84 -16.04 12.10 3.98
N ALA A 85 -14.83 12.03 3.41
CA ALA A 85 -13.92 10.91 3.58
C ALA A 85 -12.95 11.08 4.75
N GLY A 86 -12.80 12.30 5.24
CA GLY A 86 -11.89 12.65 6.32
C GLY A 86 -10.44 12.83 5.90
N ILE A 87 -9.71 13.61 6.67
CA ILE A 87 -8.27 13.85 6.46
C ILE A 87 -7.48 12.53 6.53
N GLY A 88 -7.87 11.62 7.42
CA GLY A 88 -7.22 10.29 7.55
C GLY A 88 -7.23 9.50 6.24
N CYS A 89 -8.29 9.60 5.47
CA CYS A 89 -8.38 8.99 4.15
C CYS A 89 -7.39 9.62 3.16
N ALA A 90 -7.38 10.95 3.04
CA ALA A 90 -6.43 11.64 2.17
C ALA A 90 -4.98 11.30 2.53
N MET A 91 -4.69 11.17 3.83
CA MET A 91 -3.41 10.74 4.35
C MET A 91 -3.04 9.33 3.90
N LEU A 92 -3.97 8.39 3.94
CA LEU A 92 -3.73 7.01 3.51
C LEU A 92 -3.54 6.90 1.99
N LEU A 93 -4.33 7.64 1.23
CA LEU A 93 -4.11 7.74 -0.22
C LEU A 93 -2.72 8.31 -0.54
N ALA A 94 -2.26 9.31 0.22
CA ALA A 94 -0.90 9.84 0.11
C ALA A 94 0.17 8.83 0.55
N MET A 95 -0.18 7.84 1.38
CA MET A 95 0.72 6.79 1.85
C MET A 95 0.82 5.58 0.90
N THR A 96 0.12 5.59 -0.22
CA THR A 96 0.23 4.52 -1.23
C THR A 96 1.67 4.40 -1.75
N ASP A 97 2.38 5.52 -1.95
CA ASP A 97 3.78 5.51 -2.36
C ASP A 97 4.71 4.93 -1.27
N PRO A 98 4.59 5.30 0.02
CA PRO A 98 5.30 4.62 1.10
C PRO A 98 5.03 3.12 1.16
N LEU A 99 3.80 2.67 0.94
CA LEU A 99 3.48 1.24 0.87
C LEU A 99 4.17 0.57 -0.32
N SER A 100 4.11 1.18 -1.50
CA SER A 100 4.80 0.71 -2.70
C SER A 100 6.31 0.53 -2.44
N ARG A 101 6.94 1.50 -1.79
CA ARG A 101 8.36 1.43 -1.42
C ARG A 101 8.65 0.34 -0.39
N ALA A 102 7.78 0.17 0.59
CA ALA A 102 7.93 -0.90 1.57
C ALA A 102 7.94 -2.28 0.88
N VAL A 103 7.05 -2.48 -0.11
CA VAL A 103 7.00 -3.68 -0.94
C VAL A 103 8.30 -3.84 -1.74
N LEU A 104 8.65 -2.84 -2.54
CA LEU A 104 9.84 -2.88 -3.41
C LEU A 104 11.11 -3.14 -2.59
N LYS A 105 11.25 -2.46 -1.45
CA LYS A 105 12.37 -2.63 -0.54
C LYS A 105 12.41 -4.05 0.04
N ALA A 106 11.32 -4.55 0.58
CA ALA A 106 11.27 -5.88 1.18
C ALA A 106 11.65 -6.97 0.17
N PHE A 107 11.05 -6.95 -1.01
CA PHE A 107 11.34 -7.92 -2.06
C PHE A 107 12.78 -7.83 -2.55
N LYS A 108 13.31 -6.62 -2.74
CA LYS A 108 14.70 -6.44 -3.17
C LYS A 108 15.71 -6.87 -2.13
N THR A 109 15.51 -6.48 -0.85
CA THR A 109 16.54 -6.68 0.19
C THR A 109 16.47 -8.06 0.85
N MET A 110 15.27 -8.63 0.99
CA MET A 110 15.07 -9.90 1.68
C MET A 110 15.04 -11.09 0.72
N LEU A 111 14.42 -10.91 -0.46
CA LEU A 111 14.23 -11.98 -1.43
C LEU A 111 15.19 -11.91 -2.61
N ASN A 112 15.89 -10.79 -2.76
CA ASN A 112 16.68 -10.46 -3.96
C ASN A 112 15.84 -10.49 -5.27
N ILE A 113 14.53 -10.19 -5.18
CA ILE A 113 13.60 -10.10 -6.30
C ILE A 113 13.38 -8.61 -6.62
N PRO A 114 13.89 -8.09 -7.75
CA PRO A 114 13.66 -6.71 -8.16
C PRO A 114 12.27 -6.57 -8.80
N LEU A 115 11.28 -6.18 -8.00
CA LEU A 115 9.93 -5.91 -8.48
C LEU A 115 9.88 -4.58 -9.25
N GLU A 116 9.02 -4.52 -10.27
CA GLU A 116 8.62 -3.29 -10.95
C GLU A 116 7.15 -2.98 -10.62
N ALA A 117 6.87 -1.74 -10.23
CA ALA A 117 5.50 -1.28 -10.02
C ALA A 117 4.77 -1.14 -11.36
N ARG A 118 3.49 -1.53 -11.39
CA ARG A 118 2.58 -1.40 -12.54
C ARG A 118 1.24 -0.84 -12.07
N ARG A 119 0.52 -0.20 -12.99
CA ARG A 119 -0.87 0.16 -12.74
C ARG A 119 -1.71 -1.12 -12.65
N ALA A 120 -2.47 -1.27 -11.57
CA ALA A 120 -3.26 -2.49 -11.35
C ALA A 120 -4.24 -2.79 -12.48
N GLY A 121 -4.83 -1.77 -13.11
CA GLY A 121 -5.71 -1.91 -14.27
C GLY A 121 -5.01 -2.30 -15.58
N ALA A 122 -3.67 -2.32 -15.61
CA ALA A 122 -2.90 -2.77 -16.77
C ALA A 122 -2.60 -4.28 -16.73
N LEU A 123 -2.91 -4.94 -15.62
CA LEU A 123 -2.79 -6.38 -15.47
C LEU A 123 -4.19 -7.00 -15.54
N GLU A 124 -4.36 -7.93 -16.46
CA GLU A 124 -5.59 -8.72 -16.54
C GLU A 124 -5.76 -9.58 -15.27
N PRO A 125 -7.02 -9.91 -14.89
CA PRO A 125 -7.27 -10.85 -13.82
C PRO A 125 -6.53 -12.16 -14.08
N ILE A 126 -5.71 -12.60 -13.12
CA ILE A 126 -5.01 -13.88 -13.22
C ILE A 126 -5.97 -14.95 -12.70
N GLU A 127 -6.29 -15.89 -13.55
CA GLU A 127 -7.13 -17.03 -13.17
C GLU A 127 -6.39 -18.00 -12.24
N GLY A 128 -7.15 -18.74 -11.44
CA GLY A 128 -6.63 -19.75 -10.54
C GLY A 128 -6.63 -19.36 -9.08
N GLU A 129 -6.05 -20.23 -8.26
CA GLU A 129 -5.97 -20.03 -6.82
C GLU A 129 -4.85 -19.02 -6.49
N HIS A 130 -5.21 -18.06 -5.62
CA HIS A 130 -4.29 -17.09 -5.05
C HIS A 130 -4.16 -17.30 -3.54
N ILE A 131 -2.99 -17.02 -3.01
CA ILE A 131 -2.76 -16.84 -1.58
C ILE A 131 -2.98 -15.36 -1.27
N LEU A 132 -3.95 -15.09 -0.42
CA LEU A 132 -4.27 -13.79 0.11
C LEU A 132 -3.85 -13.74 1.58
N THR A 133 -2.95 -12.83 1.92
CA THR A 133 -2.58 -12.56 3.31
C THR A 133 -3.08 -11.17 3.68
N GLU A 134 -3.80 -11.05 4.79
CA GLU A 134 -4.39 -9.80 5.24
C GLU A 134 -3.94 -9.47 6.66
N VAL A 135 -3.58 -8.21 6.89
CA VAL A 135 -3.25 -7.63 8.19
C VAL A 135 -4.12 -6.42 8.42
N ALA A 136 -4.85 -6.40 9.52
CA ALA A 136 -5.59 -5.23 9.96
C ALA A 136 -4.67 -4.26 10.70
N PHE A 137 -4.90 -2.96 10.52
CA PHE A 137 -4.31 -1.90 11.34
C PHE A 137 -5.41 -1.09 12.02
N THR A 138 -5.25 -0.83 13.31
CA THR A 138 -6.24 -0.14 14.15
C THR A 138 -5.58 0.93 15.00
N GLY A 139 -6.20 2.10 15.09
CA GLY A 139 -5.69 3.23 15.85
C GLY A 139 -6.13 4.56 15.24
N LYS A 140 -5.22 5.53 15.12
CA LYS A 140 -5.49 6.78 14.41
C LYS A 140 -5.74 6.57 12.91
N ALA A 141 -5.20 5.49 12.36
CA ALA A 141 -5.58 4.95 11.07
C ALA A 141 -6.16 3.54 11.28
N THR A 142 -7.27 3.25 10.63
CA THR A 142 -7.93 1.94 10.70
C THR A 142 -8.18 1.42 9.29
N GLY A 143 -7.87 0.14 9.08
CA GLY A 143 -8.04 -0.49 7.77
C GLY A 143 -7.34 -1.85 7.67
N HIS A 144 -7.12 -2.27 6.44
CA HIS A 144 -6.46 -3.53 6.11
C HIS A 144 -5.45 -3.34 5.01
N ALA A 145 -4.32 -4.01 5.12
CA ALA A 145 -3.36 -4.19 4.04
C ALA A 145 -3.27 -5.68 3.71
N SER A 146 -3.29 -6.02 2.44
CA SER A 146 -3.20 -7.42 2.03
C SER A 146 -2.23 -7.60 0.86
N LEU A 147 -1.52 -8.73 0.88
CA LEU A 147 -0.71 -9.22 -0.22
C LEU A 147 -1.45 -10.37 -0.89
N ARG A 148 -1.51 -10.33 -2.21
CA ARG A 148 -2.11 -11.37 -3.02
C ARG A 148 -1.10 -11.85 -4.05
N LEU A 149 -0.80 -13.13 -4.03
CA LEU A 149 0.11 -13.79 -4.97
C LEU A 149 -0.60 -15.00 -5.60
N THR A 150 -0.27 -15.32 -6.86
CA THR A 150 -0.58 -16.65 -7.40
C THR A 150 0.18 -17.69 -6.59
N HIS A 151 -0.27 -18.94 -6.60
CA HIS A 151 0.44 -20.03 -5.90
C HIS A 151 1.90 -20.16 -6.39
N ALA A 152 2.15 -20.03 -7.69
CA ALA A 152 3.50 -20.06 -8.25
C ALA A 152 4.37 -18.88 -7.77
N SER A 153 3.81 -17.66 -7.75
CA SER A 153 4.51 -16.47 -7.25
C SER A 153 4.82 -16.57 -5.76
N ALA A 154 3.89 -17.15 -4.98
CA ALA A 154 4.08 -17.36 -3.56
C ALA A 154 5.20 -18.38 -3.28
N ASN A 155 5.22 -19.50 -4.00
CA ASN A 155 6.29 -20.49 -3.89
C ASN A 155 7.66 -19.88 -4.24
N GLN A 156 7.74 -19.08 -5.32
CA GLN A 156 8.97 -18.41 -5.70
C GLN A 156 9.45 -17.41 -4.65
N ALA A 157 8.52 -16.63 -4.08
CA ALA A 157 8.83 -15.67 -3.02
C ALA A 157 9.28 -16.37 -1.73
N ALA A 158 8.58 -17.44 -1.31
CA ALA A 158 8.93 -18.24 -0.14
C ALA A 158 10.29 -18.95 -0.31
N ALA A 159 10.54 -19.52 -1.49
CA ALA A 159 11.81 -20.14 -1.82
C ALA A 159 12.98 -19.15 -1.68
N SER A 160 12.81 -17.95 -2.22
CA SER A 160 13.82 -16.88 -2.11
C SER A 160 14.01 -16.41 -0.67
N LEU A 161 12.92 -16.31 0.12
CA LEU A 161 12.95 -15.87 1.52
C LEU A 161 13.68 -16.88 2.41
N LEU A 162 13.45 -18.18 2.18
CA LEU A 162 13.96 -19.27 3.02
C LEU A 162 15.29 -19.86 2.52
N GLY A 163 15.75 -19.46 1.31
CA GLY A 163 16.93 -20.05 0.67
C GLY A 163 16.71 -21.50 0.23
N MET A 164 15.47 -21.87 -0.13
CA MET A 164 15.02 -23.18 -0.57
C MET A 164 14.70 -23.17 -2.06
N THR A 165 14.48 -24.36 -2.64
CA THR A 165 13.85 -24.43 -3.96
C THR A 165 12.32 -24.38 -3.85
N PRO A 166 11.58 -24.02 -4.91
CA PRO A 166 10.11 -24.03 -4.89
C PRO A 166 9.51 -25.41 -4.60
N GLU A 167 10.20 -26.48 -5.01
CA GLU A 167 9.82 -27.86 -4.75
C GLU A 167 9.92 -28.18 -3.25
N GLU A 168 11.04 -27.81 -2.62
CA GLU A 168 11.28 -27.99 -1.17
C GLU A 168 10.25 -27.22 -0.34
N VAL A 169 9.88 -26.00 -0.76
CA VAL A 169 8.81 -25.20 -0.10
C VAL A 169 7.48 -25.96 -0.15
N THR A 170 7.15 -26.56 -1.32
CA THR A 170 5.90 -27.30 -1.49
C THR A 170 5.89 -28.56 -0.64
N GLU A 171 6.98 -29.31 -0.62
CA GLU A 171 7.11 -30.57 0.12
C GLU A 171 7.12 -30.36 1.63
N SER A 172 7.74 -29.29 2.11
CA SER A 172 7.83 -28.97 3.55
C SER A 172 6.56 -28.36 4.14
N GLY A 173 5.67 -27.84 3.30
CA GLY A 173 4.41 -27.20 3.74
C GLY A 173 4.59 -25.84 4.44
N VAL A 174 5.75 -25.21 4.33
CA VAL A 174 6.09 -23.93 5.02
C VAL A 174 5.61 -22.69 4.28
N LEU A 175 4.92 -22.86 3.15
CA LEU A 175 4.52 -21.76 2.27
C LEU A 175 3.69 -20.67 2.98
N ASP A 176 2.69 -21.08 3.74
CA ASP A 176 1.79 -20.14 4.42
C ASP A 176 2.54 -19.32 5.48
N ASP A 177 3.40 -19.97 6.27
CA ASP A 177 4.23 -19.29 7.27
C ASP A 177 5.19 -18.28 6.63
N ALA A 178 5.85 -18.67 5.54
CA ALA A 178 6.77 -17.80 4.80
C ALA A 178 6.06 -16.57 4.24
N ILE A 179 4.88 -16.74 3.64
CA ILE A 179 4.10 -15.63 3.08
C ILE A 179 3.51 -14.75 4.21
N GLY A 180 3.12 -15.36 5.33
CA GLY A 180 2.74 -14.63 6.54
C GLY A 180 3.85 -13.72 7.05
N GLU A 181 5.08 -14.24 7.16
CA GLU A 181 6.25 -13.47 7.59
C GLU A 181 6.61 -12.35 6.60
N LEU A 182 6.59 -12.64 5.29
CA LEU A 182 6.78 -11.62 4.26
C LEU A 182 5.76 -10.48 4.39
N THR A 183 4.50 -10.82 4.66
CA THR A 183 3.44 -9.83 4.88
C THR A 183 3.71 -8.99 6.12
N ASN A 184 4.13 -9.60 7.22
CA ASN A 184 4.53 -8.89 8.44
C ASN A 184 5.65 -7.89 8.18
N ILE A 185 6.65 -8.27 7.40
CA ILE A 185 7.78 -7.41 7.04
C ILE A 185 7.29 -6.20 6.23
N VAL A 186 6.49 -6.42 5.19
CA VAL A 186 5.96 -5.35 4.33
C VAL A 186 5.06 -4.41 5.12
N VAL A 187 4.07 -4.95 5.85
CA VAL A 187 3.10 -4.13 6.59
C VAL A 187 3.74 -3.49 7.83
N GLY A 188 4.74 -4.13 8.43
CA GLY A 188 5.54 -3.56 9.51
C GLY A 188 6.34 -2.33 9.07
N ASN A 189 6.97 -2.39 7.89
CA ASN A 189 7.64 -1.23 7.29
C ASN A 189 6.65 -0.11 6.95
N PHE A 190 5.48 -0.46 6.43
CA PHE A 190 4.41 0.49 6.16
C PHE A 190 3.90 1.14 7.46
N LYS A 191 3.68 0.36 8.53
CA LYS A 191 3.31 0.87 9.85
C LYS A 191 4.31 1.91 10.36
N SER A 192 5.62 1.66 10.20
CA SER A 192 6.65 2.63 10.61
C SER A 192 6.43 3.96 9.91
N ASN A 193 6.18 3.96 8.59
CA ASN A 193 5.87 5.17 7.84
C ASN A 193 4.58 5.87 8.32
N LEU A 194 3.56 5.10 8.70
CA LEU A 194 2.33 5.65 9.30
C LEU A 194 2.62 6.32 10.65
N CYS A 195 3.41 5.68 11.52
CA CYS A 195 3.78 6.23 12.82
C CYS A 195 4.61 7.52 12.68
N ASP A 196 5.55 7.55 11.74
CA ASP A 196 6.37 8.73 11.43
C ASP A 196 5.50 9.91 10.93
N ALA A 197 4.39 9.59 10.27
CA ALA A 197 3.36 10.56 9.87
C ALA A 197 2.36 10.91 10.98
N GLY A 198 2.57 10.45 12.23
CA GLY A 198 1.67 10.70 13.36
C GLY A 198 0.42 9.82 13.40
N LEU A 199 0.30 8.84 12.50
CA LEU A 199 -0.82 7.89 12.40
C LEU A 199 -0.52 6.59 13.16
N ASN A 200 -0.34 6.69 14.47
CA ASN A 200 -0.04 5.54 15.30
C ASN A 200 -1.16 4.49 15.20
N CYS A 201 -0.77 3.26 14.86
CA CYS A 201 -1.68 2.11 14.76
C CYS A 201 -1.04 0.84 15.30
N LYS A 202 -1.89 -0.15 15.63
CA LYS A 202 -1.51 -1.52 15.99
C LYS A 202 -1.83 -2.43 14.82
N LEU A 203 -1.02 -3.46 14.60
CA LEU A 203 -1.27 -4.48 13.59
C LEU A 203 -1.86 -5.74 14.22
N SER A 204 -2.77 -6.39 13.50
CA SER A 204 -3.17 -7.77 13.80
C SER A 204 -2.12 -8.76 13.31
N PRO A 205 -2.12 -10.01 13.79
CA PRO A 205 -1.44 -11.10 13.10
C PRO A 205 -1.97 -11.27 11.67
N PRO A 206 -1.15 -11.74 10.72
CA PRO A 206 -1.57 -12.01 9.36
C PRO A 206 -2.61 -13.13 9.31
N LYS A 207 -3.67 -12.92 8.53
CA LYS A 207 -4.67 -13.94 8.21
C LYS A 207 -4.44 -14.41 6.79
N ILE A 208 -4.23 -15.71 6.60
CA ILE A 208 -3.98 -16.31 5.29
C ILE A 208 -5.27 -16.97 4.80
N THR A 209 -5.60 -16.74 3.54
CA THR A 209 -6.79 -17.29 2.87
C THR A 209 -6.43 -17.68 1.44
N ARG A 210 -6.94 -18.81 0.96
CA ARG A 210 -6.86 -19.20 -0.44
C ARG A 210 -8.13 -18.76 -1.15
N THR A 211 -8.00 -18.10 -2.30
CA THR A 211 -9.13 -17.54 -3.02
C THR A 211 -8.87 -17.50 -4.53
N SER A 212 -9.90 -17.76 -5.32
CA SER A 212 -9.91 -17.49 -6.75
C SER A 212 -10.53 -16.13 -7.11
N ALA A 213 -11.14 -15.45 -6.12
CA ALA A 213 -11.76 -14.14 -6.34
C ALA A 213 -10.68 -13.06 -6.56
N PHE A 214 -10.78 -12.35 -7.69
CA PHE A 214 -9.86 -11.26 -8.04
C PHE A 214 -10.43 -9.86 -7.76
N LYS A 215 -11.69 -9.77 -7.36
CA LYS A 215 -12.33 -8.48 -7.09
C LYS A 215 -11.76 -7.82 -5.81
N LEU A 216 -11.47 -6.54 -5.91
CA LEU A 216 -11.19 -5.70 -4.76
C LEU A 216 -12.53 -5.20 -4.20
N GLU A 217 -12.96 -5.76 -3.09
CA GLU A 217 -14.20 -5.35 -2.45
C GLU A 217 -13.92 -4.16 -1.51
N ALA A 218 -14.63 -3.08 -1.75
CA ALA A 218 -14.56 -1.86 -0.92
C ALA A 218 -15.81 -1.74 -0.04
N ASN A 219 -16.05 -2.68 0.88
CA ASN A 219 -17.23 -2.72 1.76
C ASN A 219 -17.37 -1.45 2.60
N GLY A 220 -17.80 -0.34 1.97
CA GLY A 220 -18.03 0.96 2.62
C GLY A 220 -16.76 1.78 2.92
N GLY A 221 -15.58 1.27 2.62
CA GLY A 221 -14.29 1.92 2.79
C GLY A 221 -13.61 2.23 1.46
N LEU A 222 -12.45 2.89 1.55
CA LEU A 222 -11.60 3.16 0.42
C LEU A 222 -10.66 2.00 0.18
N ALA A 223 -10.54 1.58 -1.07
CA ALA A 223 -9.64 0.52 -1.45
C ALA A 223 -8.78 0.93 -2.65
N GLU A 224 -7.49 0.69 -2.57
CA GLU A 224 -6.56 0.79 -3.69
C GLU A 224 -5.81 -0.52 -3.89
N ARG A 225 -5.54 -0.82 -5.15
CA ARG A 225 -4.72 -1.95 -5.55
C ARG A 225 -3.47 -1.47 -6.25
N LEU A 226 -2.32 -1.88 -5.72
CA LEU A 226 -1.01 -1.77 -6.35
C LEU A 226 -0.67 -3.11 -7.00
N ALA A 227 0.02 -3.05 -8.12
CA ALA A 227 0.48 -4.24 -8.83
C ALA A 227 2.00 -4.18 -9.01
N PHE A 228 2.66 -5.30 -8.83
CA PHE A 228 4.10 -5.44 -8.98
C PHE A 228 4.42 -6.71 -9.76
N ILE A 229 5.43 -6.64 -10.62
CA ILE A 229 5.89 -7.77 -11.41
C ILE A 229 7.40 -7.95 -11.32
N ALA A 230 7.84 -9.19 -11.40
CA ALA A 230 9.21 -9.60 -11.70
C ALA A 230 9.14 -10.91 -12.50
N PRO A 231 10.24 -11.41 -13.07
CA PRO A 231 10.26 -12.73 -13.68
C PRO A 231 9.75 -13.81 -12.70
N GLY A 232 8.67 -14.49 -13.07
CA GLY A 232 8.04 -15.53 -12.25
C GLY A 232 7.23 -15.04 -11.05
N VAL A 233 7.14 -13.74 -10.79
CA VAL A 233 6.40 -13.19 -9.65
C VAL A 233 5.41 -12.13 -10.10
N VAL A 234 4.15 -12.31 -9.73
CA VAL A 234 3.10 -11.29 -9.81
C VAL A 234 2.52 -11.12 -8.42
N LEU A 235 2.55 -9.89 -7.94
CA LEU A 235 2.06 -9.50 -6.61
C LEU A 235 1.06 -8.36 -6.76
N PHE A 236 -0.08 -8.50 -6.10
CA PHE A 236 -0.99 -7.39 -5.85
C PHE A 236 -0.96 -7.05 -4.36
N VAL A 237 -0.98 -5.76 -4.06
CA VAL A 237 -1.09 -5.25 -2.71
C VAL A 237 -2.33 -4.38 -2.64
N ASP A 238 -3.28 -4.81 -1.85
CA ASP A 238 -4.52 -4.07 -1.63
C ASP A 238 -4.41 -3.34 -0.29
N ILE A 239 -4.79 -2.08 -0.28
CA ILE A 239 -4.99 -1.30 0.94
C ILE A 239 -6.44 -0.86 1.02
N ARG A 240 -7.05 -1.06 2.18
CA ARG A 240 -8.40 -0.59 2.49
C ARG A 240 -8.33 0.27 3.74
N VAL A 241 -9.07 1.35 3.71
CA VAL A 241 -9.16 2.29 4.83
C VAL A 241 -10.59 2.48 5.21
N ASN A 242 -10.86 2.43 6.49
CA ASN A 242 -12.16 2.78 7.06
C ASN A 242 -12.12 4.24 7.53
N PRO A 243 -12.61 5.20 6.73
CA PRO A 243 -12.51 6.62 7.06
C PRO A 243 -13.37 7.01 8.27
N TRP A 244 -14.32 6.15 8.66
CA TRP A 244 -15.32 6.47 9.68
C TRP A 244 -15.06 5.84 11.05
N GLY A 245 -13.95 5.04 11.18
CA GLY A 245 -13.79 4.19 12.36
C GLY A 245 -14.92 3.14 12.48
N GLU A 246 -14.72 2.14 13.30
CA GLU A 246 -15.86 1.34 13.76
C GLU A 246 -16.71 2.16 14.74
#